data_12619781d0bad4c9af9c4a9244d27af1
#
_entry.id   12619781d0bad4c9af9c4a9244d27af1
#
_cell.length_a   1.000
_cell.length_b   1.000
_cell.length_c   1.000
_cell.angle_alpha   90.00
_cell.angle_beta   90.00
_cell.angle_gamma   90.00
#
_symmetry.space_group_name_H-M   'P 1'
#
loop_
_entity.id
_entity.type
_entity.pdbx_description
1 polymer ?
#
loop_
_entity_poly.entity_id
_entity_poly.type
_entity_poly.pdbx_seq_one_letter_code
_entity_poly.pdbx_strand_id
1 'polypeptide(L)'
;GRRNILELAHEAGMRQACYGVESGSPQVLKLIDKSGQTVEKMEIAIRETRRVMGYADCSFMIGSPGETADSVRETVELCQRVGLQPEGFFFTTAYPATAFWHLALERGLIRKAVTGVAGPANDDIMEQYFLRLGEQGDSVRTNFSDLPDEEIVRLSWEAISQLGAQNVFRHPHTGETQRRGVIRGATHADV
;
A
#
# COMPACT_ATOMS: atom_id res chain seq x y z
N GLY A 1 34.23 0.51 -14.83
CA GLY A 1 33.22 1.08 -13.92
C GLY A 1 32.45 -0.03 -13.26
N ARG A 2 32.01 0.16 -12.03
CA ARG A 2 31.12 -0.79 -11.35
C ARG A 2 29.80 -0.83 -12.13
N ARG A 3 29.43 -2.01 -12.62
CA ARG A 3 28.10 -2.18 -13.25
C ARG A 3 26.99 -1.93 -12.24
N ASN A 4 25.94 -1.30 -12.68
CA ASN A 4 24.72 -1.11 -11.87
C ASN A 4 24.08 -2.48 -11.64
N ILE A 5 23.64 -2.78 -10.43
CA ILE A 5 22.99 -4.05 -10.07
C ILE A 5 21.73 -4.30 -10.92
N LEU A 6 20.99 -3.28 -11.27
CA LEU A 6 19.80 -3.38 -12.12
C LEU A 6 20.16 -3.80 -13.55
N GLU A 7 21.27 -3.29 -14.10
CA GLU A 7 21.75 -3.68 -15.43
C GLU A 7 22.18 -5.15 -15.44
N LEU A 8 22.91 -5.60 -14.42
CA LEU A 8 23.29 -7.00 -14.27
C LEU A 8 22.07 -7.91 -14.13
N ALA A 9 21.07 -7.50 -13.31
CA ALA A 9 19.83 -8.24 -13.14
C ALA A 9 19.03 -8.34 -14.45
N HIS A 10 18.99 -7.25 -15.22
CA HIS A 10 18.34 -7.23 -16.52
C HIS A 10 19.04 -8.14 -17.54
N GLU A 11 20.38 -8.10 -17.59
CA GLU A 11 21.19 -9.01 -18.41
C GLU A 11 20.94 -10.48 -18.03
N ALA A 12 20.77 -10.77 -16.74
CA ALA A 12 20.44 -12.10 -16.22
C ALA A 12 18.99 -12.55 -16.48
N GLY A 13 18.16 -11.69 -17.10
CA GLY A 13 16.78 -12.03 -17.47
C GLY A 13 15.71 -11.38 -16.61
N MET A 14 16.03 -10.58 -15.59
CA MET A 14 15.03 -9.84 -14.82
C MET A 14 14.33 -8.81 -15.71
N ARG A 15 13.01 -8.76 -15.64
CA ARG A 15 12.18 -7.85 -16.47
C ARG A 15 11.37 -6.86 -15.66
N GLN A 16 11.25 -7.08 -14.36
CA GLN A 16 10.44 -6.26 -13.46
C GLN A 16 11.06 -6.25 -12.07
N ALA A 17 11.00 -5.12 -11.39
CA ALA A 17 11.26 -5.00 -9.97
C ALA A 17 10.05 -4.35 -9.30
N CYS A 18 9.67 -4.90 -8.16
CA CYS A 18 8.60 -4.37 -7.31
C CYS A 18 9.20 -3.81 -6.02
N TYR A 19 8.75 -2.63 -5.63
CA TYR A 19 9.23 -1.93 -4.44
C TYR A 19 8.09 -1.69 -3.46
N GLY A 20 8.25 -2.11 -2.21
CA GLY A 20 7.42 -1.64 -1.10
C GLY A 20 7.81 -0.23 -0.73
N VAL A 21 7.26 0.77 -1.40
CA VAL A 21 7.51 2.19 -1.13
C VAL A 21 6.76 2.63 0.11
N GLU A 22 5.56 2.12 0.30
CA GLU A 22 4.59 2.28 1.37
C GLU A 22 4.03 3.71 1.47
N SER A 23 4.87 4.75 1.52
CA SER A 23 4.45 6.15 1.61
C SER A 23 5.46 7.09 0.96
N GLY A 24 5.00 8.20 0.43
CA GLY A 24 5.81 9.34 0.03
C GLY A 24 6.11 10.32 1.16
N SER A 25 5.60 10.07 2.36
CA SER A 25 5.81 10.92 3.52
C SER A 25 6.96 10.43 4.39
N PRO A 26 8.02 11.26 4.59
CA PRO A 26 9.12 10.92 5.48
C PRO A 26 8.67 10.63 6.91
N GLN A 27 7.62 11.30 7.38
CA GLN A 27 7.07 11.12 8.72
C GLN A 27 6.40 9.75 8.85
N VAL A 28 5.58 9.35 7.90
CA VAL A 28 4.93 8.04 7.88
C VAL A 28 5.97 6.94 7.78
N LEU A 29 6.94 7.05 6.86
CA LEU A 29 8.05 6.10 6.71
C LEU A 29 8.82 5.87 8.02
N LYS A 30 9.05 6.94 8.78
CA LYS A 30 9.69 6.84 10.10
C LYS A 30 8.84 6.07 11.10
N LEU A 31 7.52 6.28 11.11
CA LEU A 31 6.60 5.64 12.07
C LEU A 31 6.35 4.16 11.76
N ILE A 32 6.50 3.74 10.50
CA ILE A 32 6.40 2.33 10.12
C ILE A 32 7.77 1.62 10.07
N ASP A 33 8.80 2.23 10.68
CA ASP A 33 10.17 1.71 10.79
C ASP A 33 10.87 1.49 9.42
N LYS A 34 10.54 2.32 8.45
CA LYS A 34 11.24 2.38 7.14
C LYS A 34 12.29 3.51 7.09
N SER A 35 12.82 3.93 8.24
CA SER A 35 13.73 5.08 8.36
C SER A 35 15.05 4.95 7.57
N GLY A 36 15.43 3.74 7.17
CA GLY A 36 16.56 3.49 6.27
C GLY A 36 16.29 3.87 4.80
N GLN A 37 15.02 4.04 4.45
CA GLN A 37 14.56 4.50 3.13
C GLN A 37 14.22 5.99 3.19
N THR A 38 14.71 6.75 2.22
CA THR A 38 14.26 8.14 2.04
C THR A 38 13.52 8.26 0.72
N VAL A 39 12.63 9.25 0.64
CA VAL A 39 11.85 9.51 -0.57
C VAL A 39 12.77 9.69 -1.78
N GLU A 40 13.91 10.38 -1.60
CA GLU A 40 14.91 10.61 -2.65
C GLU A 40 15.54 9.31 -3.14
N LYS A 41 15.91 8.40 -2.21
CA LYS A 41 16.46 7.09 -2.57
C LYS A 41 15.46 6.25 -3.35
N MET A 42 14.18 6.28 -2.96
CA MET A 42 13.11 5.58 -3.65
C MET A 42 12.89 6.17 -5.05
N GLU A 43 12.87 7.50 -5.17
CA GLU A 43 12.77 8.19 -6.46
C GLU A 43 13.90 7.77 -7.42
N ILE A 44 15.13 7.75 -6.93
CA ILE A 44 16.29 7.30 -7.71
C ILE A 44 16.13 5.84 -8.14
N ALA A 45 15.76 4.95 -7.23
CA ALA A 45 15.58 3.52 -7.50
C ALA A 45 14.51 3.29 -8.58
N ILE A 46 13.35 3.96 -8.45
CA ILE A 46 12.25 3.87 -9.40
C ILE A 46 12.67 4.37 -10.79
N ARG A 47 13.30 5.55 -10.87
CA ARG A 47 13.75 6.11 -12.13
C ARG A 47 14.79 5.22 -12.82
N GLU A 48 15.77 4.71 -12.06
CA GLU A 48 16.80 3.82 -12.60
C GLU A 48 16.21 2.48 -13.06
N THR A 49 15.26 1.91 -12.31
CA THR A 49 14.58 0.68 -12.72
C THR A 49 13.81 0.90 -14.03
N ARG A 50 13.10 1.99 -14.16
CA ARG A 50 12.39 2.33 -15.40
C ARG A 50 13.34 2.57 -16.57
N ARG A 51 14.48 3.20 -16.31
CA ARG A 51 15.52 3.39 -17.34
C ARG A 51 16.05 2.06 -17.87
N VAL A 52 16.30 1.09 -16.99
CA VAL A 52 16.92 -0.20 -17.35
C VAL A 52 15.88 -1.21 -17.87
N MET A 53 14.72 -1.30 -17.21
CA MET A 53 13.72 -2.35 -17.46
C MET A 53 12.46 -1.84 -18.19
N GLY A 54 12.33 -0.53 -18.36
CA GLY A 54 11.17 0.11 -18.96
C GLY A 54 9.98 0.28 -18.00
N TYR A 55 9.95 -0.48 -16.90
CA TYR A 55 8.85 -0.50 -15.94
C TYR A 55 9.38 -0.72 -14.51
N ALA A 56 8.74 -0.10 -13.54
CA ALA A 56 8.93 -0.35 -12.11
C ALA A 56 7.55 -0.46 -11.46
N ASP A 57 7.36 -1.48 -10.64
CA ASP A 57 6.16 -1.66 -9.85
C ASP A 57 6.39 -1.15 -8.42
N CYS A 58 5.35 -0.55 -7.83
CA CYS A 58 5.44 0.02 -6.49
C CYS A 58 4.14 -0.19 -5.74
N SER A 59 4.24 -0.68 -4.52
CA SER A 59 3.12 -0.75 -3.59
C SER A 59 3.16 0.38 -2.58
N PHE A 60 1.98 0.86 -2.22
CA PHE A 60 1.76 1.90 -1.23
C PHE A 60 0.77 1.42 -0.19
N MET A 61 0.95 1.89 1.03
CA MET A 61 0.03 1.63 2.14
C MET A 61 -0.83 2.85 2.43
N ILE A 62 -2.01 2.63 3.01
CA ILE A 62 -2.88 3.67 3.53
C ILE A 62 -3.49 3.22 4.87
N GLY A 63 -3.80 4.16 5.76
CA GLY A 63 -4.25 3.88 7.13
C GLY A 63 -3.08 3.55 8.07
N SER A 64 -1.87 3.98 7.75
CA SER A 64 -0.67 3.79 8.57
C SER A 64 -0.62 4.75 9.77
N PRO A 65 0.14 4.43 10.85
CA PRO A 65 0.35 5.35 11.96
C PRO A 65 0.86 6.72 11.50
N GLY A 66 0.27 7.78 12.03
CA GLY A 66 0.64 9.16 11.72
C GLY A 66 0.24 9.65 10.32
N GLU A 67 -0.54 8.87 9.60
CA GLU A 67 -1.03 9.29 8.29
C GLU A 67 -2.07 10.39 8.39
N THR A 68 -1.96 11.34 7.49
CA THR A 68 -2.82 12.54 7.36
C THR A 68 -3.19 12.74 5.89
N ALA A 69 -4.13 13.62 5.61
CA ALA A 69 -4.43 14.02 4.23
C ALA A 69 -3.20 14.60 3.50
N ASP A 70 -2.32 15.29 4.23
CA ASP A 70 -1.09 15.83 3.67
C ASP A 70 -0.09 14.74 3.32
N SER A 71 0.10 13.73 4.17
CA SER A 71 1.00 12.62 3.88
C SER A 71 0.53 11.76 2.70
N VAL A 72 -0.78 11.60 2.52
CA VAL A 72 -1.35 10.97 1.32
C VAL A 72 -1.05 11.81 0.09
N ARG A 73 -1.17 13.15 0.18
CA ARG A 73 -0.82 14.06 -0.91
C ARG A 73 0.68 13.97 -1.26
N GLU A 74 1.58 13.92 -0.27
CA GLU A 74 3.02 13.71 -0.49
C GLU A 74 3.28 12.41 -1.28
N THR A 75 2.51 11.36 -1.01
CA THR A 75 2.61 10.09 -1.75
C THR A 75 2.14 10.23 -3.20
N VAL A 76 1.03 10.94 -3.44
CA VAL A 76 0.54 11.25 -4.79
C VAL A 76 1.57 12.09 -5.56
N GLU A 77 2.14 13.10 -4.94
CA GLU A 77 3.17 13.94 -5.54
C GLU A 77 4.43 13.14 -5.91
N LEU A 78 4.87 12.20 -5.05
CA LEU A 78 5.96 11.29 -5.38
C LEU A 78 5.62 10.49 -6.65
N CYS A 79 4.45 9.88 -6.72
CA CYS A 79 4.02 9.12 -7.88
C CYS A 79 4.01 9.97 -9.16
N GLN A 80 3.50 11.20 -9.08
CA GLN A 80 3.48 12.14 -10.20
C GLN A 80 4.89 12.53 -10.66
N ARG A 81 5.80 12.85 -9.72
CA ARG A 81 7.20 13.20 -10.04
C ARG A 81 7.96 12.11 -10.75
N VAL A 82 7.69 10.84 -10.42
CA VAL A 82 8.36 9.70 -11.06
C VAL A 82 7.53 9.05 -12.17
N GLY A 83 6.34 9.58 -12.45
CA GLY A 83 5.43 9.08 -13.48
C GLY A 83 4.91 7.68 -13.18
N LEU A 84 4.67 7.35 -11.91
CA LEU A 84 4.07 6.10 -11.50
C LEU A 84 2.54 6.16 -11.58
N GLN A 85 1.97 5.03 -12.01
CA GLN A 85 0.56 4.74 -11.90
C GLN A 85 0.44 3.47 -11.06
N PRO A 86 0.43 3.58 -9.71
CA PRO A 86 0.37 2.43 -8.84
C PRO A 86 -0.93 1.65 -9.06
N GLU A 87 -0.89 0.36 -8.86
CA GLU A 87 -2.07 -0.51 -8.95
C GLU A 87 -3.14 -0.16 -7.91
N GLY A 88 -2.73 0.46 -6.80
CA GLY A 88 -3.60 0.91 -5.73
C GLY A 88 -2.84 1.23 -4.44
N PHE A 89 -3.62 1.60 -3.44
CA PHE A 89 -3.16 1.76 -2.07
C PHE A 89 -3.72 0.61 -1.25
N PHE A 90 -2.83 -0.10 -0.56
CA PHE A 90 -3.21 -1.23 0.27
C PHE A 90 -3.47 -0.75 1.70
N PHE A 91 -4.62 -1.13 2.26
CA PHE A 91 -4.89 -0.82 3.65
C PHE A 91 -3.90 -1.53 4.56
N THR A 92 -3.38 -0.77 5.55
CA THR A 92 -2.48 -1.33 6.55
C THR A 92 -3.17 -2.46 7.28
N THR A 93 -2.58 -3.66 7.23
CA THR A 93 -3.17 -4.86 7.80
C THR A 93 -2.30 -5.41 8.92
N ALA A 94 -2.90 -5.70 10.05
CA ALA A 94 -2.22 -6.28 11.22
C ALA A 94 -2.03 -7.78 11.05
N TYR A 95 -0.87 -8.20 10.58
CA TYR A 95 -0.51 -9.63 10.53
C TYR A 95 0.01 -10.13 11.87
N PRO A 96 -0.36 -11.35 12.31
CA PRO A 96 0.12 -11.93 13.56
C PRO A 96 1.64 -11.86 13.72
N ALA A 97 2.09 -11.66 14.97
CA ALA A 97 3.50 -11.54 15.36
C ALA A 97 4.24 -10.32 14.78
N THR A 98 3.56 -9.37 14.15
CA THR A 98 4.16 -8.09 13.73
C THR A 98 3.97 -7.00 14.78
N ALA A 99 4.75 -5.91 14.69
CA ALA A 99 4.54 -4.73 15.54
C ALA A 99 3.12 -4.16 15.37
N PHE A 100 2.60 -4.15 14.15
CA PHE A 100 1.22 -3.72 13.88
C PHE A 100 0.17 -4.62 14.54
N TRP A 101 0.43 -5.92 14.68
CA TRP A 101 -0.45 -6.83 15.40
C TRP A 101 -0.59 -6.43 16.87
N HIS A 102 0.53 -6.20 17.55
CA HIS A 102 0.52 -5.79 18.95
C HIS A 102 -0.17 -4.44 19.14
N LEU A 103 0.14 -3.48 18.29
CA LEU A 103 -0.51 -2.17 18.29
C LEU A 103 -2.01 -2.26 18.01
N ALA A 104 -2.44 -3.13 17.10
CA ALA A 104 -3.85 -3.34 16.78
C ALA A 104 -4.63 -3.97 17.95
N LEU A 105 -4.02 -4.91 18.67
CA LEU A 105 -4.61 -5.47 19.89
C LEU A 105 -4.74 -4.40 20.98
N GLU A 106 -3.68 -3.64 21.22
CA GLU A 106 -3.67 -2.56 22.21
C GLU A 106 -4.76 -1.50 21.94
N ARG A 107 -4.92 -1.11 20.68
CA ARG A 107 -5.91 -0.11 20.25
C ARG A 107 -7.30 -0.68 19.98
N GLY A 108 -7.49 -1.99 20.13
CA GLY A 108 -8.77 -2.66 19.88
C GLY A 108 -9.16 -2.70 18.40
N LEU A 109 -8.22 -2.52 17.48
CA LEU A 109 -8.49 -2.45 16.05
C LEU A 109 -8.82 -3.82 15.44
N ILE A 110 -8.34 -4.91 16.03
CA ILE A 110 -8.70 -6.27 15.60
C ILE A 110 -10.21 -6.49 15.77
N ARG A 111 -10.77 -6.14 16.93
CA ARG A 111 -12.21 -6.19 17.15
C ARG A 111 -12.96 -5.23 16.22
N LYS A 112 -12.47 -4.00 16.09
CA LYS A 112 -13.08 -3.00 15.20
C LYS A 112 -13.17 -3.51 13.75
N ALA A 113 -12.13 -4.14 13.23
CA ALA A 113 -12.10 -4.70 11.87
C ALA A 113 -13.16 -5.79 11.66
N VAL A 114 -13.56 -6.52 12.71
CA VAL A 114 -14.56 -7.59 12.63
C VAL A 114 -15.98 -7.07 12.89
N THR A 115 -16.14 -6.22 13.89
CA THR A 115 -17.48 -5.83 14.42
C THR A 115 -17.86 -4.38 14.15
N GLY A 116 -16.95 -3.55 13.64
CA GLY A 116 -17.10 -2.10 13.51
C GLY A 116 -16.85 -1.33 14.81
N VAL A 117 -16.63 -2.00 15.95
CA VAL A 117 -16.46 -1.35 17.26
C VAL A 117 -15.12 -1.75 17.88
N ALA A 118 -14.31 -0.75 18.26
CA ALA A 118 -13.05 -0.98 18.95
C ALA A 118 -13.24 -1.62 20.33
N GLY A 119 -12.29 -2.45 20.73
CA GLY A 119 -12.28 -3.11 22.04
C GLY A 119 -11.41 -4.36 22.09
N PRO A 120 -11.38 -5.06 23.23
CA PRO A 120 -10.60 -6.28 23.37
C PRO A 120 -11.08 -7.37 22.41
N ALA A 121 -10.16 -8.07 21.80
CA ALA A 121 -10.44 -9.24 20.97
C ALA A 121 -10.43 -10.50 21.85
N ASN A 122 -11.50 -11.29 21.78
CA ASN A 122 -11.56 -12.65 22.32
C ASN A 122 -11.23 -13.66 21.21
N ASP A 123 -11.25 -14.95 21.55
CA ASP A 123 -10.88 -16.02 20.62
C ASP A 123 -11.78 -16.03 19.36
N ASP A 124 -13.10 -15.83 19.52
CA ASP A 124 -14.06 -15.77 18.40
C ASP A 124 -13.76 -14.62 17.46
N ILE A 125 -13.42 -13.46 17.99
CA ILE A 125 -13.02 -12.28 17.19
C ILE A 125 -11.70 -12.54 16.47
N MET A 126 -10.76 -13.17 17.15
CA MET A 126 -9.46 -13.54 16.56
C MET A 126 -9.64 -14.52 15.40
N GLU A 127 -10.45 -15.56 15.58
CA GLU A 127 -10.77 -16.53 14.53
C GLU A 127 -11.39 -15.85 13.32
N GLN A 128 -12.42 -15.00 13.53
CA GLN A 128 -13.05 -14.26 12.44
C GLN A 128 -12.07 -13.32 11.73
N TYR A 129 -11.17 -12.69 12.46
CA TYR A 129 -10.13 -11.84 11.86
C TYR A 129 -9.19 -12.68 10.99
N PHE A 130 -8.72 -13.83 11.47
CA PHE A 130 -7.84 -14.73 10.72
C PHE A 130 -8.49 -15.28 9.45
N LEU A 131 -9.76 -15.65 9.52
CA LEU A 131 -10.50 -16.08 8.34
C LEU A 131 -10.53 -14.97 7.26
N ARG A 132 -10.74 -13.72 7.67
CA ARG A 132 -10.73 -12.58 6.74
C ARG A 132 -9.34 -12.27 6.17
N LEU A 133 -8.25 -12.52 6.91
CA LEU A 133 -6.90 -12.37 6.37
C LEU A 133 -6.61 -13.34 5.22
N GLY A 134 -7.27 -14.51 5.18
CA GLY A 134 -7.17 -15.48 4.10
C GLY A 134 -7.97 -15.13 2.85
N GLU A 135 -8.91 -14.21 2.96
CA GLU A 135 -9.69 -13.72 1.83
C GLU A 135 -8.86 -12.73 1.02
N GLN A 136 -8.67 -13.01 -0.26
CA GLN A 136 -7.96 -12.08 -1.15
C GLN A 136 -8.77 -10.80 -1.32
N GLY A 137 -8.16 -9.67 -0.92
CA GLY A 137 -8.72 -8.34 -1.10
C GLY A 137 -9.10 -7.68 0.23
N ASP A 138 -9.58 -6.47 0.16
CA ASP A 138 -9.76 -5.44 1.19
C ASP A 138 -10.76 -5.76 2.31
N SER A 139 -10.95 -7.02 2.66
CA SER A 139 -11.92 -7.45 3.68
C SER A 139 -11.50 -7.09 5.10
N VAL A 140 -10.20 -6.88 5.33
CA VAL A 140 -9.68 -6.48 6.64
C VAL A 140 -9.02 -5.11 6.53
N ARG A 141 -9.65 -4.12 7.13
CA ARG A 141 -9.14 -2.76 7.21
C ARG A 141 -8.79 -2.45 8.66
N THR A 142 -7.50 -2.32 8.93
CA THR A 142 -7.06 -1.77 10.21
C THR A 142 -6.54 -0.36 9.94
N ASN A 143 -7.26 0.63 10.42
CA ASN A 143 -6.85 2.02 10.33
C ASN A 143 -6.04 2.39 11.58
N PHE A 144 -4.75 2.60 11.40
CA PHE A 144 -3.82 3.01 12.47
C PHE A 144 -3.62 4.52 12.54
N SER A 145 -4.17 5.26 11.58
CA SER A 145 -4.14 6.73 11.58
C SER A 145 -5.15 7.29 12.58
N ASP A 146 -5.06 8.59 12.83
CA ASP A 146 -6.04 9.31 13.64
C ASP A 146 -7.23 9.84 12.80
N LEU A 147 -7.24 9.55 11.49
CA LEU A 147 -8.33 9.91 10.60
C LEU A 147 -9.49 8.90 10.72
N PRO A 148 -10.75 9.34 10.53
CA PRO A 148 -11.88 8.44 10.41
C PRO A 148 -11.70 7.43 9.27
N ASP A 149 -12.30 6.24 9.40
CA ASP A 149 -12.18 5.18 8.39
C ASP A 149 -12.73 5.63 7.03
N GLU A 150 -13.82 6.38 7.02
CA GLU A 150 -14.43 6.93 5.81
C GLU A 150 -13.50 7.91 5.11
N GLU A 151 -12.76 8.70 5.88
CA GLU A 151 -11.82 9.67 5.36
C GLU A 151 -10.61 8.98 4.69
N ILE A 152 -10.09 7.93 5.31
CA ILE A 152 -9.00 7.13 4.71
C ILE A 152 -9.47 6.49 3.39
N VAL A 153 -10.68 5.95 3.35
CA VAL A 153 -11.26 5.40 2.12
C VAL A 153 -11.39 6.49 1.04
N ARG A 154 -11.92 7.66 1.41
CA ARG A 154 -12.06 8.79 0.50
C ARG A 154 -10.70 9.24 -0.08
N LEU A 155 -9.70 9.41 0.77
CA LEU A 155 -8.35 9.79 0.37
C LEU A 155 -7.70 8.75 -0.57
N SER A 156 -7.92 7.46 -0.32
CA SER A 156 -7.46 6.38 -1.20
C SER A 156 -8.04 6.52 -2.60
N TRP A 157 -9.36 6.74 -2.72
CA TRP A 157 -10.02 6.92 -4.00
C TRP A 157 -9.57 8.19 -4.73
N GLU A 158 -9.40 9.29 -4.00
CA GLU A 158 -8.90 10.54 -4.58
C GLU A 158 -7.48 10.39 -5.12
N ALA A 159 -6.60 9.72 -4.35
CA ALA A 159 -5.24 9.44 -4.78
C ALA A 159 -5.20 8.60 -6.06
N ILE A 160 -5.97 7.50 -6.11
CA ILE A 160 -6.09 6.64 -7.29
C ILE A 160 -6.61 7.44 -8.49
N SER A 161 -7.64 8.25 -8.29
CA SER A 161 -8.23 9.08 -9.34
C SER A 161 -7.24 10.11 -9.91
N GLN A 162 -6.50 10.79 -9.04
CA GLN A 162 -5.50 11.79 -9.44
C GLN A 162 -4.33 11.19 -10.23
N LEU A 163 -3.97 9.94 -9.94
CA LEU A 163 -2.88 9.25 -10.59
C LEU A 163 -3.30 8.59 -11.92
N GLY A 164 -4.58 8.65 -12.25
CA GLY A 164 -5.11 7.96 -13.43
C GLY A 164 -4.88 6.45 -13.36
N ALA A 165 -4.73 5.94 -12.14
CA ALA A 165 -4.53 4.52 -11.90
C ALA A 165 -5.76 3.77 -12.42
N GLN A 166 -5.63 3.23 -13.61
CA GLN A 166 -6.59 2.28 -14.12
C GLN A 166 -6.27 0.97 -13.40
N ASN A 167 -7.24 0.38 -12.73
CA ASN A 167 -7.17 -0.97 -12.15
C ASN A 167 -7.02 -2.04 -13.25
N VAL A 168 -6.07 -1.82 -14.13
CA VAL A 168 -5.84 -2.63 -15.32
C VAL A 168 -4.39 -3.05 -15.31
N PHE A 169 -4.15 -4.26 -14.84
CA PHE A 169 -2.85 -4.91 -14.98
C PHE A 169 -2.72 -5.48 -16.38
N ARG A 170 -1.70 -5.07 -17.11
CA ARG A 170 -1.30 -5.71 -18.35
C ARG A 170 -0.17 -6.68 -18.05
N HIS A 171 -0.43 -7.96 -18.18
CA HIS A 171 0.57 -8.98 -17.93
C HIS A 171 1.77 -8.77 -18.88
N PRO A 172 3.00 -8.57 -18.37
CA PRO A 172 4.14 -8.15 -19.22
C PRO A 172 4.52 -9.20 -20.28
N HIS A 173 4.18 -10.47 -20.06
CA HIS A 173 4.54 -11.55 -20.97
C HIS A 173 3.40 -12.00 -21.91
N THR A 174 2.14 -11.91 -21.49
CA THR A 174 1.00 -12.37 -22.29
C THR A 174 0.27 -11.23 -22.97
N GLY A 175 0.49 -9.99 -22.55
CA GLY A 175 -0.26 -8.83 -23.03
C GLY A 175 -1.71 -8.80 -22.56
N GLU A 176 -2.14 -9.80 -21.80
CA GLU A 176 -3.51 -9.88 -21.28
C GLU A 176 -3.74 -8.79 -20.24
N THR A 177 -4.88 -8.14 -20.38
CA THR A 177 -5.31 -7.08 -19.48
C THR A 177 -6.25 -7.70 -18.45
N GLN A 178 -5.79 -7.81 -17.21
CA GLN A 178 -6.63 -8.19 -16.07
C GLN A 178 -7.02 -6.94 -15.28
N ARG A 179 -8.31 -6.74 -15.09
CA ARG A 179 -8.80 -5.79 -14.08
C ARG A 179 -8.57 -6.43 -12.72
N ARG A 180 -7.54 -6.01 -11.99
CA ARG A 180 -7.49 -6.31 -10.56
C ARG A 180 -8.65 -5.58 -9.91
N GLY A 181 -9.38 -6.29 -9.05
CA GLY A 181 -10.57 -5.75 -8.42
C GLY A 181 -10.25 -4.43 -7.75
N VAL A 182 -10.96 -3.41 -8.17
CA VAL A 182 -11.21 -2.22 -7.38
C VAL A 182 -11.42 -2.68 -5.96
N ILE A 183 -10.92 -1.93 -4.97
CA ILE A 183 -11.27 -2.08 -3.55
C ILE A 183 -12.68 -2.67 -3.46
N ARG A 184 -12.77 -4.00 -3.34
CA ARG A 184 -14.07 -4.67 -3.23
C ARG A 184 -14.56 -4.37 -1.82
N GLY A 185 -15.52 -3.46 -1.68
CA GLY A 185 -16.15 -3.14 -0.42
C GLY A 185 -16.54 -1.69 -0.21
N ALA A 186 -16.18 -0.78 -1.12
CA ALA A 186 -16.80 0.55 -1.16
C ALA A 186 -17.45 0.72 -2.52
N THR A 187 -18.74 0.50 -2.60
CA THR A 187 -19.52 0.99 -3.72
C THR A 187 -19.72 2.49 -3.53
N HIS A 188 -19.84 3.23 -4.63
CA HIS A 188 -20.16 4.68 -4.65
C HIS A 188 -21.47 5.02 -3.90
N ALA A 189 -22.17 4.00 -3.35
CA ALA A 189 -23.39 4.12 -2.57
C ALA A 189 -23.14 4.15 -1.05
N ASP A 190 -21.88 3.97 -0.60
CA ASP A 190 -21.50 3.94 0.81
C ASP A 190 -20.74 5.22 1.24
N VAL A 191 -20.79 6.29 0.42
CA VAL A 191 -20.25 7.63 0.71
C VAL A 191 -21.36 8.65 0.73
#